data_0a6c5ecc6a6269c7e6886279e5b3b745
#
_entry.id   0a6c5ecc6a6269c7e6886279e5b3b745
#
_cell.length_a   1.000
_cell.length_b   1.000
_cell.length_c   1.000
_cell.angle_alpha   90.00
_cell.angle_beta   90.00
_cell.angle_gamma   90.00
#
_symmetry.space_group_name_H-M   'P 1'
#
loop_
_entity.id
_entity.type
_entity.pdbx_description
1 polymer ?
#
loop_
_entity_poly.entity_id
_entity_poly.type
_entity_poly.pdbx_seq_one_letter_code
_entity_poly.pdbx_strand_id
1 'polypeptide(L)'
;MRQGFLMNYQIITYKSKYRDDLIFMVLEAKNALGRIPSINEDLLHIESSYTEKGGQFWIALDENDRVIGCVGCNLLPDGEAVLHRLYVKFFLKRQGIGSALLEIAEDFARENGRKTIKVHLGDKTTYFESRAFYPKHGYKFVDGDHVEKAL
;
A
#
# COMPACT_ATOMS: atom_id res chain seq x y z
N MET A 1 -6.12 8.10 -28.78
CA MET A 1 -6.59 7.61 -27.48
C MET A 1 -5.94 6.29 -27.11
N ARG A 2 -5.51 6.16 -25.90
CA ARG A 2 -4.73 5.01 -25.48
C ARG A 2 -5.50 4.03 -24.60
N GLN A 3 -6.73 3.80 -24.99
CA GLN A 3 -7.64 2.97 -24.21
C GLN A 3 -7.13 1.55 -23.96
N GLY A 4 -6.46 0.97 -24.93
CA GLY A 4 -5.92 -0.39 -24.78
C GLY A 4 -4.89 -0.53 -23.67
N PHE A 5 -4.37 0.59 -23.17
CA PHE A 5 -3.37 0.58 -22.10
C PHE A 5 -3.97 0.85 -20.72
N LEU A 6 -5.28 1.17 -20.66
CA LEU A 6 -5.94 1.35 -19.40
C LEU A 6 -6.41 -0.01 -18.91
N MET A 7 -5.96 -0.37 -17.75
CA MET A 7 -6.32 -1.60 -17.11
C MET A 7 -7.61 -1.45 -16.35
N ASN A 8 -8.51 -2.42 -16.50
CA ASN A 8 -9.69 -2.48 -15.67
C ASN A 8 -9.34 -3.15 -14.35
N TYR A 9 -9.55 -2.44 -13.27
CA TYR A 9 -9.34 -3.00 -11.94
C TYR A 9 -10.32 -2.34 -10.98
N GLN A 10 -10.49 -2.96 -9.82
CA GLN A 10 -11.28 -2.40 -8.74
C GLN A 10 -10.52 -2.54 -7.43
N ILE A 11 -10.76 -1.61 -6.53
CA ILE A 11 -10.19 -1.66 -5.19
C ILE A 11 -11.31 -2.00 -4.23
N ILE A 12 -11.10 -3.03 -3.41
CA ILE A 12 -12.05 -3.45 -2.40
C ILE A 12 -11.35 -3.54 -1.05
N THR A 13 -12.12 -3.55 0.03
CA THR A 13 -11.57 -3.92 1.32
C THR A 13 -11.21 -5.39 1.32
N TYR A 14 -10.15 -5.74 2.02
CA TYR A 14 -9.64 -7.11 2.06
C TYR A 14 -10.69 -8.11 2.51
N LYS A 15 -10.66 -9.30 1.87
CA LYS A 15 -11.45 -10.46 2.27
C LYS A 15 -10.51 -11.66 2.34
N SER A 16 -10.74 -12.52 3.33
CA SER A 16 -9.83 -13.64 3.60
C SER A 16 -9.65 -14.61 2.45
N LYS A 17 -10.61 -14.72 1.55
CA LYS A 17 -10.46 -15.60 0.39
C LYS A 17 -9.32 -15.20 -0.54
N TYR A 18 -8.84 -13.95 -0.43
CA TYR A 18 -7.74 -13.44 -1.24
C TYR A 18 -6.37 -13.53 -0.56
N ARG A 19 -6.31 -14.09 0.66
CA ARG A 19 -5.07 -14.07 1.45
C ARG A 19 -3.88 -14.65 0.71
N ASP A 20 -4.03 -15.82 0.14
CA ASP A 20 -2.90 -16.51 -0.48
C ASP A 20 -2.45 -15.80 -1.75
N ASP A 21 -3.38 -15.30 -2.54
CA ASP A 21 -3.05 -14.53 -3.74
C ASP A 21 -2.39 -13.20 -3.39
N LEU A 22 -2.84 -12.56 -2.31
CA LEU A 22 -2.21 -11.35 -1.80
C LEU A 22 -0.75 -11.61 -1.40
N ILE A 23 -0.51 -12.66 -0.66
CA ILE A 23 0.85 -13.02 -0.22
C ILE A 23 1.73 -13.32 -1.41
N PHE A 24 1.22 -14.07 -2.37
CA PHE A 24 1.96 -14.39 -3.60
C PHE A 24 2.34 -13.10 -4.34
N MET A 25 1.41 -12.18 -4.50
CA MET A 25 1.66 -10.92 -5.20
C MET A 25 2.74 -10.10 -4.49
N VAL A 26 2.70 -10.03 -3.16
CA VAL A 26 3.70 -9.27 -2.40
C VAL A 26 5.09 -9.90 -2.52
N LEU A 27 5.17 -11.23 -2.42
CA LEU A 27 6.46 -11.92 -2.59
C LEU A 27 7.03 -11.70 -4.00
N GLU A 28 6.19 -11.76 -5.01
CA GLU A 28 6.59 -11.52 -6.38
C GLU A 28 7.10 -10.08 -6.56
N ALA A 29 6.39 -9.11 -5.98
CA ALA A 29 6.78 -7.71 -6.06
C ALA A 29 8.12 -7.46 -5.38
N LYS A 30 8.35 -8.06 -4.22
CA LYS A 30 9.63 -7.96 -3.52
C LYS A 30 10.78 -8.56 -4.33
N ASN A 31 10.55 -9.74 -4.91
CA ASN A 31 11.55 -10.40 -5.72
C ASN A 31 11.93 -9.56 -6.94
N ALA A 32 10.95 -8.95 -7.59
CA ALA A 32 11.20 -8.12 -8.77
C ALA A 32 12.01 -6.87 -8.44
N LEU A 33 11.97 -6.40 -7.19
CA LEU A 33 12.73 -5.24 -6.74
C LEU A 33 14.11 -5.63 -6.20
N GLY A 34 14.50 -6.90 -6.33
CA GLY A 34 15.80 -7.36 -5.85
C GLY A 34 15.88 -7.57 -4.34
N ARG A 35 14.75 -7.56 -3.66
CA ARG A 35 14.69 -7.84 -2.22
C ARG A 35 14.59 -9.32 -1.99
N ILE A 36 15.05 -9.80 -0.83
CA ILE A 36 14.85 -11.18 -0.45
C ILE A 36 13.37 -11.37 -0.15
N PRO A 37 12.66 -12.25 -0.87
CA PRO A 37 11.25 -12.46 -0.61
C PRO A 37 11.07 -13.10 0.78
N SER A 38 10.38 -12.41 1.65
CA SER A 38 10.05 -12.91 2.98
C SER A 38 8.61 -12.56 3.28
N ILE A 39 7.94 -13.43 4.01
CA ILE A 39 6.55 -13.21 4.38
C ILE A 39 6.51 -12.19 5.51
N ASN A 40 5.74 -11.13 5.30
CA ASN A 40 5.41 -10.20 6.38
C ASN A 40 4.32 -10.83 7.21
N GLU A 41 4.54 -10.98 8.49
CA GLU A 41 3.63 -11.73 9.35
C GLU A 41 2.23 -11.13 9.42
N ASP A 42 2.12 -9.81 9.35
CA ASP A 42 0.81 -9.16 9.33
C ASP A 42 -0.05 -9.58 8.14
N LEU A 43 0.55 -9.98 7.02
CA LEU A 43 -0.20 -10.45 5.85
C LEU A 43 -0.84 -11.81 6.07
N LEU A 44 -0.36 -12.56 7.06
CA LEU A 44 -0.99 -13.83 7.45
C LEU A 44 -2.22 -13.61 8.32
N HIS A 45 -2.34 -12.42 8.93
CA HIS A 45 -3.36 -12.11 9.92
C HIS A 45 -3.88 -10.69 9.72
N ILE A 46 -4.45 -10.42 8.53
CA ILE A 46 -4.90 -9.08 8.15
C ILE A 46 -5.93 -8.54 9.15
N GLU A 47 -6.91 -9.35 9.51
CA GLU A 47 -7.99 -8.89 10.41
C GLU A 47 -7.43 -8.42 11.76
N SER A 48 -6.59 -9.23 12.38
CA SER A 48 -6.02 -8.86 13.69
C SER A 48 -4.98 -7.76 13.61
N SER A 49 -4.34 -7.61 12.46
CA SER A 49 -3.29 -6.60 12.28
C SER A 49 -3.83 -5.24 11.86
N TYR A 50 -5.02 -5.19 11.28
CA TYR A 50 -5.60 -3.95 10.75
C TYR A 50 -7.02 -3.70 11.23
N THR A 51 -8.01 -4.46 10.78
CA THR A 51 -9.42 -4.14 11.06
C THR A 51 -9.79 -4.25 12.52
N GLU A 52 -9.27 -5.23 13.22
CA GLU A 52 -9.56 -5.38 14.66
C GLU A 52 -8.92 -4.29 15.52
N LYS A 53 -7.95 -3.58 14.96
CA LYS A 53 -7.31 -2.43 15.62
C LYS A 53 -7.92 -1.09 15.20
N GLY A 54 -9.00 -1.12 14.42
CA GLY A 54 -9.63 0.08 13.90
C GLY A 54 -9.05 0.58 12.59
N GLY A 55 -8.06 -0.12 12.02
CA GLY A 55 -7.49 0.19 10.72
C GLY A 55 -8.25 -0.47 9.59
N GLN A 56 -7.65 -0.46 8.41
CA GLN A 56 -8.24 -1.09 7.23
C GLN A 56 -7.15 -1.59 6.29
N PHE A 57 -7.52 -2.54 5.44
CA PHE A 57 -6.62 -3.07 4.42
C PHE A 57 -7.39 -3.20 3.12
N TRP A 58 -6.80 -2.77 2.01
CA TRP A 58 -7.43 -2.80 0.69
C TRP A 58 -6.60 -3.60 -0.29
N ILE A 59 -7.28 -4.21 -1.24
CA ILE A 59 -6.64 -4.91 -2.34
C ILE A 59 -7.20 -4.40 -3.66
N ALA A 60 -6.35 -4.37 -4.68
CA ALA A 60 -6.77 -4.09 -6.05
C ALA A 60 -6.88 -5.42 -6.77
N LEU A 61 -7.98 -5.62 -7.47
CA LEU A 61 -8.26 -6.86 -8.22
C LEU A 61 -8.36 -6.55 -9.71
N ASP A 62 -7.77 -7.41 -10.53
CA ASP A 62 -7.93 -7.29 -11.98
C ASP A 62 -9.22 -7.97 -12.46
N GLU A 63 -9.41 -8.00 -13.78
CA GLU A 63 -10.60 -8.59 -14.39
C GLU A 63 -10.73 -10.09 -14.12
N ASN A 64 -9.63 -10.75 -13.80
CA ASN A 64 -9.61 -12.18 -13.52
C ASN A 64 -9.69 -12.49 -12.02
N ASP A 65 -10.09 -11.51 -11.23
CA ASP A 65 -10.24 -11.65 -9.78
C ASP A 65 -8.90 -11.96 -9.08
N ARG A 66 -7.78 -11.49 -9.65
CA ARG A 66 -6.45 -11.69 -9.08
C ARG A 66 -5.97 -10.43 -8.39
N VAL A 67 -5.26 -10.59 -7.29
CA VAL A 67 -4.71 -9.46 -6.53
C VAL A 67 -3.52 -8.86 -7.29
N ILE A 68 -3.61 -7.58 -7.59
CA ILE A 68 -2.57 -6.85 -8.33
C ILE A 68 -1.97 -5.70 -7.54
N GLY A 69 -2.51 -5.40 -6.37
CA GLY A 69 -1.97 -4.38 -5.49
C GLY A 69 -2.62 -4.45 -4.12
N CYS A 70 -2.03 -3.75 -3.17
CA CYS A 70 -2.55 -3.72 -1.80
C CYS A 70 -2.04 -2.50 -1.05
N VAL A 71 -2.73 -2.17 0.05
CA VAL A 71 -2.29 -1.16 1.02
C VAL A 71 -3.02 -1.37 2.34
N GLY A 72 -2.32 -1.11 3.43
CA GLY A 72 -2.92 -1.11 4.77
C GLY A 72 -2.73 0.24 5.44
N CYS A 73 -3.64 0.56 6.35
CA CYS A 73 -3.56 1.78 7.14
C CYS A 73 -4.01 1.48 8.57
N ASN A 74 -3.19 1.85 9.53
CA ASN A 74 -3.56 1.79 10.94
C ASN A 74 -3.70 3.20 11.48
N LEU A 75 -4.62 3.36 12.43
CA LEU A 75 -4.87 4.63 13.08
C LEU A 75 -4.10 4.67 14.39
N LEU A 76 -3.39 5.77 14.61
CA LEU A 76 -2.62 6.00 15.83
C LEU A 76 -3.28 7.11 16.64
N PRO A 77 -2.92 7.24 17.93
CA PRO A 77 -3.40 8.38 18.72
C PRO A 77 -2.82 9.69 18.19
N ASP A 78 -3.27 10.82 18.76
CA ASP A 78 -2.72 12.15 18.49
C ASP A 78 -2.86 12.62 17.06
N GLY A 79 -3.92 12.17 16.37
CA GLY A 79 -4.23 12.64 15.03
C GLY A 79 -3.38 12.01 13.94
N GLU A 80 -2.71 10.91 14.20
CA GLU A 80 -1.81 10.27 13.25
C GLU A 80 -2.38 8.97 12.68
N ALA A 81 -1.96 8.65 11.46
CA ALA A 81 -2.19 7.36 10.84
C ALA A 81 -0.85 6.86 10.28
N VAL A 82 -0.75 5.55 10.08
CA VAL A 82 0.44 4.94 9.49
C VAL A 82 0.04 4.05 8.34
N LEU A 83 0.75 4.20 7.22
CA LEU A 83 0.55 3.44 6.01
C LEU A 83 1.49 2.24 5.99
N HIS A 84 0.97 1.09 5.59
CA HIS A 84 1.75 -0.14 5.50
C HIS A 84 1.47 -0.86 4.20
N ARG A 85 2.47 -1.59 3.70
CA ARG A 85 2.29 -2.61 2.67
C ARG A 85 1.68 -2.09 1.37
N LEU A 86 2.12 -0.93 0.91
CA LEU A 86 1.73 -0.47 -0.41
C LEU A 86 2.57 -1.19 -1.45
N TYR A 87 1.95 -2.12 -2.17
CA TYR A 87 2.59 -2.90 -3.22
C TYR A 87 1.72 -2.93 -4.46
N VAL A 88 2.35 -2.96 -5.61
CA VAL A 88 1.69 -3.15 -6.91
C VAL A 88 2.51 -4.15 -7.70
N LYS A 89 1.85 -5.03 -8.44
CA LYS A 89 2.52 -5.98 -9.33
C LYS A 89 3.53 -5.24 -10.20
N PHE A 90 4.73 -5.81 -10.34
CA PHE A 90 5.86 -5.11 -10.94
C PHE A 90 5.56 -4.57 -12.34
N PHE A 91 5.00 -5.41 -13.22
CA PHE A 91 4.75 -4.97 -14.60
C PHE A 91 3.46 -4.15 -14.76
N LEU A 92 2.77 -3.88 -13.68
CA LEU A 92 1.58 -3.02 -13.69
C LEU A 92 1.84 -1.66 -13.06
N LYS A 93 3.09 -1.35 -12.76
CA LYS A 93 3.46 -0.04 -12.24
C LYS A 93 3.24 1.04 -13.28
N ARG A 94 3.07 2.26 -12.80
CA ARG A 94 2.83 3.46 -13.62
C ARG A 94 1.48 3.46 -14.33
N GLN A 95 0.52 2.66 -13.85
CA GLN A 95 -0.84 2.68 -14.36
C GLN A 95 -1.82 3.33 -13.38
N GLY A 96 -1.29 4.00 -12.36
CA GLY A 96 -2.11 4.72 -11.39
C GLY A 96 -2.66 3.87 -10.25
N ILE A 97 -2.36 2.58 -10.21
CA ILE A 97 -2.89 1.68 -9.17
C ILE A 97 -2.34 2.07 -7.80
N GLY A 98 -1.02 2.31 -7.71
CA GLY A 98 -0.40 2.72 -6.45
C GLY A 98 -0.94 4.04 -5.94
N SER A 99 -1.14 5.00 -6.83
CA SER A 99 -1.71 6.31 -6.47
C SER A 99 -3.15 6.17 -5.99
N ALA A 100 -3.94 5.31 -6.63
CA ALA A 100 -5.32 5.07 -6.23
C ALA A 100 -5.40 4.39 -4.86
N LEU A 101 -4.54 3.43 -4.60
CA LEU A 101 -4.46 2.77 -3.30
C LEU A 101 -4.04 3.75 -2.21
N LEU A 102 -3.05 4.59 -2.49
CA LEU A 102 -2.59 5.60 -1.55
C LEU A 102 -3.73 6.58 -1.21
N GLU A 103 -4.46 7.05 -2.21
CA GLU A 103 -5.55 7.99 -2.02
C GLU A 103 -6.67 7.39 -1.15
N ILE A 104 -7.02 6.12 -1.36
CA ILE A 104 -8.03 5.45 -0.54
C ILE A 104 -7.60 5.41 0.92
N ALA A 105 -6.34 5.07 1.18
CA ALA A 105 -5.82 5.03 2.55
C ALA A 105 -5.81 6.43 3.18
N GLU A 106 -5.44 7.44 2.43
CA GLU A 106 -5.47 8.83 2.91
C GLU A 106 -6.88 9.28 3.24
N ASP A 107 -7.85 8.97 2.38
CA ASP A 107 -9.25 9.29 2.62
C ASP A 107 -9.77 8.60 3.88
N PHE A 108 -9.43 7.35 4.06
CA PHE A 108 -9.80 6.62 5.27
C PHE A 108 -9.26 7.31 6.53
N ALA A 109 -7.99 7.73 6.49
CA ALA A 109 -7.39 8.42 7.63
C ALA A 109 -8.09 9.75 7.91
N ARG A 110 -8.40 10.53 6.86
CA ARG A 110 -9.15 11.79 7.00
C ARG A 110 -10.53 11.57 7.60
N GLU A 111 -11.25 10.57 7.10
CA GLU A 111 -12.60 10.24 7.58
C GLU A 111 -12.61 9.81 9.03
N ASN A 112 -11.48 9.34 9.52
CA ASN A 112 -11.30 8.93 10.92
C ASN A 112 -10.60 10.00 11.76
N GLY A 113 -10.61 11.24 11.29
CA GLY A 113 -10.14 12.39 12.07
C GLY A 113 -8.63 12.53 12.18
N ARG A 114 -7.87 11.81 11.36
CA ARG A 114 -6.42 11.92 11.39
C ARG A 114 -5.97 13.08 10.52
N LYS A 115 -4.92 13.77 10.97
CA LYS A 115 -4.41 14.98 10.31
C LYS A 115 -3.05 14.76 9.69
N THR A 116 -2.40 13.65 10.00
CA THR A 116 -1.08 13.31 9.47
C THR A 116 -1.03 11.83 9.18
N ILE A 117 -0.42 11.46 8.05
CA ILE A 117 -0.15 10.08 7.73
C ILE A 117 1.35 9.88 7.56
N LYS A 118 1.87 8.82 8.16
CA LYS A 118 3.30 8.49 8.18
C LYS A 118 3.57 7.22 7.42
N VAL A 119 4.76 7.14 6.83
CA VAL A 119 5.24 5.92 6.18
C VAL A 119 6.68 5.69 6.59
N HIS A 120 6.98 4.46 7.03
CA HIS A 120 8.36 4.03 7.27
C HIS A 120 8.89 3.43 5.96
N LEU A 121 10.00 3.98 5.48
CA LEU A 121 10.65 3.48 4.27
C LEU A 121 11.82 2.59 4.63
N GLY A 122 12.14 1.65 3.75
CA GLY A 122 13.32 0.82 3.91
C GLY A 122 14.60 1.56 3.53
N ASP A 123 15.70 0.83 3.46
CA ASP A 123 16.99 1.43 3.16
C ASP A 123 17.05 2.02 1.75
N LYS A 124 18.06 2.85 1.51
CA LYS A 124 18.16 3.63 0.26
C LYS A 124 18.47 2.77 -0.95
N THR A 125 19.08 1.60 -0.77
CA THR A 125 19.52 0.79 -1.90
C THR A 125 18.42 -0.10 -2.44
N THR A 126 17.56 -0.62 -1.56
CA THR A 126 16.51 -1.58 -1.97
C THR A 126 15.13 -0.96 -2.04
N TYR A 127 14.94 0.26 -1.52
CA TYR A 127 13.63 0.93 -1.49
C TYR A 127 13.64 2.26 -2.23
N PHE A 128 14.52 2.41 -3.22
CA PHE A 128 14.65 3.68 -3.93
C PHE A 128 13.35 4.10 -4.66
N GLU A 129 12.56 3.15 -5.12
CA GLU A 129 11.28 3.47 -5.78
C GLU A 129 10.30 4.12 -4.82
N SER A 130 10.19 3.57 -3.59
CA SER A 130 9.33 4.14 -2.56
C SER A 130 9.79 5.54 -2.20
N ARG A 131 11.09 5.74 -2.11
CA ARG A 131 11.68 7.04 -1.77
C ARG A 131 11.41 8.09 -2.84
N ALA A 132 11.23 7.67 -4.09
CA ALA A 132 10.86 8.57 -5.19
C ALA A 132 9.34 8.77 -5.28
N PHE A 133 8.58 7.73 -4.96
CA PHE A 133 7.12 7.74 -5.09
C PHE A 133 6.44 8.70 -4.10
N TYR A 134 6.78 8.60 -2.82
CA TYR A 134 6.07 9.37 -1.79
C TYR A 134 6.24 10.88 -1.92
N PRO A 135 7.44 11.43 -2.19
CA PRO A 135 7.56 12.87 -2.39
C PRO A 135 6.69 13.43 -3.52
N LYS A 136 6.46 12.64 -4.56
CA LYS A 136 5.58 13.05 -5.67
C LYS A 136 4.12 13.19 -5.23
N HIS A 137 3.76 12.58 -4.11
CA HIS A 137 2.39 12.59 -3.58
C HIS A 137 2.26 13.49 -2.36
N GLY A 138 3.21 14.39 -2.15
CA GLY A 138 3.12 15.39 -1.10
C GLY A 138 3.74 14.99 0.23
N TYR A 139 4.43 13.87 0.27
CA TYR A 139 5.11 13.41 1.49
C TYR A 139 6.47 14.07 1.60
N LYS A 140 6.87 14.37 2.83
CA LYS A 140 8.16 14.99 3.14
C LYS A 140 8.94 14.12 4.10
N PHE A 141 10.25 14.05 3.90
CA PHE A 141 11.12 13.31 4.81
C PHE A 141 11.20 14.05 6.15
N VAL A 142 11.01 13.32 7.24
CA VAL A 142 11.19 13.80 8.61
C VAL A 142 12.50 13.30 9.20
N ASP A 143 13.02 12.21 8.67
CA ASP A 143 14.36 11.70 8.93
C ASP A 143 14.77 10.83 7.73
N GLY A 144 15.87 10.07 7.88
CA GLY A 144 16.39 9.25 6.77
C GLY A 144 15.47 8.15 6.31
N ASP A 145 14.56 7.70 7.16
CA ASP A 145 13.74 6.49 6.91
C ASP A 145 12.24 6.72 6.98
N HIS A 146 11.79 7.93 7.27
CA HIS A 146 10.37 8.21 7.44
C HIS A 146 9.93 9.39 6.60
N VAL A 147 8.74 9.28 6.03
CA VAL A 147 8.06 10.40 5.37
C VAL A 147 6.70 10.60 6.00
N GLU A 148 6.18 11.81 5.91
CA GLU A 148 4.83 12.09 6.38
C GLU A 148 4.17 13.16 5.52
N LYS A 149 2.84 13.21 5.60
CA LYS A 149 2.03 14.15 4.85
C LYS A 149 0.91 14.67 5.76
N ALA A 150 0.69 15.98 5.70
CA ALA A 150 -0.49 16.58 6.33
C ALA A 150 -1.71 16.26 5.47
N LEU A 151 -2.74 15.78 6.12
CA LEU A 151 -3.98 15.37 5.45
C LEU A 151 -5.01 16.50 5.38
#